data_2d5ea46947839bff05f0834157146e2a
#
_entry.id   2d5ea46947839bff05f0834157146e2a
#
_cell.length_a   1.000
_cell.length_b   1.000
_cell.length_c   1.000
_cell.angle_alpha   90.00
_cell.angle_beta   90.00
_cell.angle_gamma   90.00
#
_symmetry.space_group_name_H-M   'P 1'
#
loop_
_entity.id
_entity.type
_entity.pdbx_description
1 polymer ?
#
loop_
_entity_poly.entity_id
_entity_poly.type
_entity_poly.pdbx_seq_one_letter_code
_entity_poly.pdbx_strand_id
1 'polypeptide(L)'
;MLWKATSWRMTPLRDPVKNLVYNAADEDVDRVYVNGRLVVDGGRVLAADERAILGALQAAGERMWPRMAKADWAGRSADQLSPQTYPGWDA
;
A
#
# COMPACT_ATOMS: atom_id res chain seq x y z
N MET A 1 1.56 -19.49 3.56
CA MET A 1 1.08 -18.20 4.07
C MET A 1 0.31 -18.43 5.36
N LEU A 2 0.60 -17.66 6.37
CA LEU A 2 -0.08 -17.70 7.65
C LEU A 2 -0.89 -16.41 7.85
N TRP A 3 -2.13 -16.56 8.32
CA TRP A 3 -3.04 -15.46 8.55
C TRP A 3 -3.31 -15.28 10.04
N LYS A 4 -3.43 -14.04 10.50
CA LYS A 4 -3.90 -13.74 11.86
C LYS A 4 -5.42 -13.67 11.86
N ALA A 5 -6.04 -14.36 12.81
CA ALA A 5 -7.48 -14.33 13.00
C ALA A 5 -7.91 -13.46 14.19
N THR A 6 -7.07 -12.52 14.59
CA THR A 6 -7.29 -11.71 15.80
C THR A 6 -7.69 -10.26 15.51
N SER A 7 -7.71 -9.84 14.25
CA SER A 7 -8.13 -8.47 13.90
C SER A 7 -9.64 -8.30 14.08
N TRP A 8 -10.07 -7.05 14.14
CA TRP A 8 -11.50 -6.73 14.22
C TRP A 8 -12.27 -7.25 12.97
N ARG A 9 -11.58 -7.32 11.82
CA ARG A 9 -12.16 -7.85 10.57
C ARG A 9 -12.49 -9.34 10.67
N MET A 10 -11.72 -10.08 11.45
CA MET A 10 -11.85 -11.52 11.65
C MET A 10 -12.73 -11.88 12.87
N THR A 11 -13.29 -10.90 13.55
CA THR A 11 -14.08 -11.08 14.76
C THR A 11 -15.55 -10.72 14.49
N PRO A 12 -16.55 -11.52 14.93
CA PRO A 12 -16.40 -12.81 15.61
C PRO A 12 -15.95 -13.92 14.66
N LEU A 13 -15.13 -14.83 15.17
CA LEU A 13 -14.60 -15.95 14.39
C LEU A 13 -15.46 -17.19 14.64
N ARG A 14 -16.24 -17.59 13.66
CA ARG A 14 -17.04 -18.81 13.70
C ARG A 14 -16.58 -19.82 12.66
N ASP A 15 -16.41 -19.36 11.44
CA ASP A 15 -15.95 -20.19 10.31
C ASP A 15 -14.70 -19.51 9.73
N PRO A 16 -13.50 -20.04 10.01
CA PRO A 16 -12.25 -19.40 9.57
C PRO A 16 -12.17 -19.21 8.06
N VAL A 17 -12.69 -20.15 7.28
CA VAL A 17 -12.64 -20.06 5.81
C VAL A 17 -13.53 -18.92 5.31
N LYS A 18 -14.73 -18.81 5.84
CA LYS A 18 -15.65 -17.74 5.46
C LYS A 18 -15.14 -16.38 5.91
N ASN A 19 -14.60 -16.28 7.12
CA ASN A 19 -13.99 -15.05 7.61
C ASN A 19 -12.81 -14.63 6.72
N LEU A 20 -11.97 -15.59 6.33
CA LEU A 20 -10.84 -15.32 5.45
C LEU A 20 -11.28 -14.78 4.08
N VAL A 21 -12.27 -15.42 3.48
CA VAL A 21 -12.72 -15.06 2.13
C VAL A 21 -13.47 -13.73 2.11
N TYR A 22 -14.33 -13.48 3.09
CA TYR A 22 -15.24 -12.33 3.06
C TYR A 22 -14.71 -11.10 3.82
N ASN A 23 -13.93 -11.30 4.86
CA ASN A 23 -13.62 -10.21 5.79
C ASN A 23 -12.15 -9.89 5.94
N ALA A 24 -11.23 -10.83 5.65
CA ALA A 24 -9.81 -10.61 5.84
C ALA A 24 -9.26 -9.56 4.87
N ALA A 25 -8.26 -8.82 5.32
CA ALA A 25 -7.50 -7.88 4.52
C ALA A 25 -6.03 -8.32 4.45
N ASP A 26 -5.26 -7.69 3.61
CA ASP A 26 -3.82 -7.95 3.48
C ASP A 26 -3.06 -7.78 4.80
N GLU A 27 -3.51 -6.89 5.66
CA GLU A 27 -2.95 -6.66 6.99
C GLU A 27 -3.08 -7.86 7.92
N ASP A 28 -4.00 -8.79 7.63
CA ASP A 28 -4.18 -10.02 8.39
C ASP A 28 -3.17 -11.11 8.01
N VAL A 29 -2.40 -10.91 6.96
CA VAL A 29 -1.29 -11.80 6.59
C VAL A 29 -0.14 -11.58 7.57
N ASP A 30 0.22 -12.64 8.31
CA ASP A 30 1.30 -12.56 9.31
C ASP A 30 2.64 -12.99 8.72
N ARG A 31 2.68 -14.15 8.08
CA ARG A 31 3.91 -14.71 7.55
C ARG A 31 3.69 -15.31 6.18
N VAL A 32 4.66 -15.12 5.31
CA VAL A 32 4.68 -15.75 3.98
C VAL A 32 6.01 -16.47 3.80
N TYR A 33 5.94 -17.73 3.39
CA TYR A 33 7.09 -18.56 3.04
C TYR A 33 7.07 -18.84 1.54
N VAL A 34 8.22 -18.71 0.90
CA VAL A 34 8.41 -19.08 -0.50
C VAL A 34 9.59 -20.06 -0.57
N ASN A 35 9.34 -21.25 -1.06
CA ASN A 35 10.33 -22.34 -1.11
C ASN A 35 10.98 -22.59 0.26
N GLY A 36 10.18 -22.58 1.33
CA GLY A 36 10.67 -22.78 2.69
C GLY A 36 11.39 -21.59 3.31
N ARG A 37 11.55 -20.49 2.57
CA ARG A 37 12.20 -19.26 3.09
C ARG A 37 11.13 -18.30 3.57
N LEU A 38 11.30 -17.77 4.76
CA LEU A 38 10.46 -16.72 5.30
C LEU A 38 10.74 -15.42 4.54
N VAL A 39 9.75 -14.86 3.86
CA VAL A 39 9.88 -13.62 3.08
C VAL A 39 9.06 -12.47 3.64
N VAL A 40 8.04 -12.75 4.44
CA VAL A 40 7.24 -11.76 5.17
C VAL A 40 7.10 -12.24 6.60
N ASP A 41 7.36 -11.36 7.57
CA ASP A 41 7.21 -11.63 8.99
C ASP A 41 6.55 -10.45 9.68
N GLY A 42 5.43 -10.71 10.37
CA GLY A 42 4.66 -9.67 11.03
C GLY A 42 4.15 -8.60 10.07
N GLY A 43 3.85 -8.97 8.83
CA GLY A 43 3.40 -8.05 7.80
C GLY A 43 4.52 -7.26 7.13
N ARG A 44 5.78 -7.53 7.46
CA ARG A 44 6.94 -6.83 6.89
C ARG A 44 7.65 -7.69 5.85
N VAL A 45 7.95 -7.11 4.70
CA VAL A 45 8.78 -7.75 3.68
C VAL A 45 10.24 -7.72 4.15
N LEU A 46 10.85 -8.90 4.29
CA LEU A 46 12.20 -9.02 4.86
C LEU A 46 13.33 -8.67 3.88
N ALA A 47 13.08 -8.82 2.58
CA ALA A 47 14.10 -8.61 1.54
C ALA A 47 14.30 -7.13 1.15
N ALA A 48 13.52 -6.22 1.71
CA ALA A 48 13.53 -4.81 1.32
C ALA A 48 13.35 -3.91 2.53
N ASP A 49 13.93 -2.71 2.46
CA ASP A 49 13.65 -1.63 3.40
C ASP A 49 12.43 -0.87 2.90
N GLU A 50 11.26 -1.23 3.43
CA GLU A 50 9.98 -0.66 3.01
C GLU A 50 9.94 0.86 3.22
N ARG A 51 10.45 1.35 4.34
CA ARG A 51 10.48 2.79 4.63
C ARG A 51 11.32 3.54 3.61
N ALA A 52 12.47 3.02 3.24
CA ALA A 52 13.32 3.62 2.23
C ALA A 52 12.66 3.62 0.85
N ILE A 53 11.98 2.54 0.49
CA ILE A 53 11.26 2.43 -0.77
C ILE A 53 10.11 3.44 -0.83
N LEU A 54 9.32 3.57 0.23
CA LEU A 54 8.22 4.53 0.29
C LEU A 54 8.72 5.97 0.20
N GLY A 55 9.84 6.28 0.86
CA GLY A 55 10.46 7.59 0.77
C GLY A 55 10.97 7.89 -0.65
N ALA A 56 11.58 6.92 -1.29
CA ALA A 56 12.04 7.06 -2.68
C ALA A 56 10.87 7.24 -3.66
N LEU A 57 9.78 6.53 -3.43
CA LEU A 57 8.55 6.66 -4.23
C LEU A 57 7.94 8.05 -4.09
N GLN A 58 7.86 8.57 -2.87
CA GLN A 58 7.36 9.92 -2.61
C GLN A 58 8.23 10.96 -3.32
N ALA A 59 9.54 10.86 -3.20
CA ALA A 59 10.47 11.77 -3.86
C ALA A 59 10.36 11.70 -5.39
N ALA A 60 10.17 10.50 -5.94
CA ALA A 60 9.95 10.32 -7.37
C ALA A 60 8.67 11.02 -7.84
N GLY A 61 7.58 10.91 -7.08
CA GLY A 61 6.33 11.61 -7.36
C GLY A 61 6.52 13.11 -7.36
N GLU A 62 7.19 13.64 -6.37
CA GLU A 62 7.47 15.07 -6.25
C GLU A 62 8.30 15.62 -7.41
N ARG A 63 9.20 14.81 -7.97
CA ARG A 63 9.96 15.18 -9.17
C ARG A 63 9.12 15.08 -10.45
N MET A 64 8.18 14.14 -10.48
CA MET A 64 7.39 13.86 -11.67
C MET A 64 6.24 14.87 -11.87
N TRP A 65 5.56 15.26 -10.80
CA TRP A 65 4.38 16.11 -10.89
C TRP A 65 4.63 17.44 -11.61
N PRO A 66 5.72 18.20 -11.32
CA PRO A 66 6.00 19.43 -12.07
C PRO A 66 6.27 19.21 -13.56
N ARG A 67 6.62 17.99 -13.97
CA ARG A 67 6.94 17.65 -15.35
C ARG A 67 5.76 17.15 -16.14
N MET A 68 4.60 16.98 -15.51
CA MET A 68 3.42 16.40 -16.19
C MET A 68 2.94 17.25 -17.35
N ALA A 69 3.04 18.56 -17.27
CA ALA A 69 2.65 19.46 -18.35
C ALA A 69 3.40 19.18 -19.66
N LYS A 70 4.66 18.74 -19.57
CA LYS A 70 5.46 18.37 -20.75
C LYS A 70 5.04 17.03 -21.35
N ALA A 71 4.51 16.13 -20.54
CA ALA A 71 4.09 14.79 -20.97
C ALA A 71 2.62 14.76 -21.39
N ASP A 72 1.81 15.70 -20.93
CA ASP A 72 0.39 15.77 -21.28
C ASP A 72 0.19 16.35 -22.68
N TRP A 73 -0.65 15.72 -23.49
CA TRP A 73 -0.89 16.13 -24.87
C TRP A 73 -1.47 17.56 -25.00
N ALA A 74 -2.20 18.01 -23.97
CA ALA A 74 -2.77 19.37 -23.91
C ALA A 74 -1.94 20.34 -23.06
N GLY A 75 -0.77 19.91 -22.54
CA GLY A 75 0.10 20.74 -21.73
C GLY A 75 -0.45 21.06 -20.33
N ARG A 76 -1.38 20.25 -19.84
CA ARG A 76 -2.01 20.49 -18.53
C ARG A 76 -1.10 20.08 -17.38
N SER A 77 -1.08 20.89 -16.32
CA SER A 77 -0.34 20.59 -15.10
C SER A 77 -1.01 19.48 -14.30
N ALA A 78 -0.28 18.93 -13.32
CA ALA A 78 -0.86 17.97 -12.38
C ALA A 78 -2.09 18.54 -11.66
N ASP A 79 -2.03 19.79 -11.24
CA ASP A 79 -3.14 20.45 -10.54
C ASP A 79 -4.35 20.68 -11.45
N GLN A 80 -4.13 20.88 -12.75
CA GLN A 80 -5.23 20.99 -13.70
C GLN A 80 -5.89 19.65 -13.99
N LEU A 81 -5.10 18.58 -14.05
CA LEU A 81 -5.60 17.22 -14.28
C LEU A 81 -6.29 16.64 -13.04
N SER A 82 -5.76 16.92 -11.87
CA SER A 82 -6.27 16.42 -10.60
C SER A 82 -6.09 17.48 -9.51
N PRO A 83 -7.03 18.43 -9.40
CA PRO A 83 -6.97 19.46 -8.37
C PRO A 83 -7.00 18.86 -6.97
N GLN A 84 -6.27 19.49 -6.04
CA GLN A 84 -6.30 19.07 -4.65
C GLN A 84 -7.69 19.28 -4.04
N THR A 85 -8.16 18.26 -3.31
CA THR A 85 -9.45 18.32 -2.62
C THR A 85 -9.45 19.39 -1.52
N TYR A 86 -8.32 19.55 -0.84
CA TYR A 86 -8.13 20.55 0.21
C TYR A 86 -6.92 21.42 -0.13
N PRO A 87 -7.12 22.62 -0.71
CA PRO A 87 -6.02 23.54 -0.96
C PRO A 87 -5.28 23.87 0.35
N GLY A 88 -3.94 23.83 0.30
CA GLY A 88 -3.12 24.08 1.48
C GLY A 88 -2.93 22.89 2.41
N TRP A 89 -3.31 21.68 1.97
CA TRP A 89 -3.10 20.46 2.72
C TRP A 89 -1.64 20.23 3.13
N ASP A 90 -0.72 20.61 2.29
CA ASP A 90 0.72 20.46 2.47
C ASP A 90 1.39 21.63 3.19
N ALA A 91 0.60 22.53 3.70
CA ALA A 91 1.09 23.72 4.42
C ALA A 91 1.63 23.38 5.81
#